data_e9ac60b38876408fef712a1aa4a6dd1d
#
_entry.id   e9ac60b38876408fef712a1aa4a6dd1d
#
_cell.length_a   1.000
_cell.length_b   1.000
_cell.length_c   1.000
_cell.angle_alpha   90.00
_cell.angle_beta   90.00
_cell.angle_gamma   90.00
#
_symmetry.space_group_name_H-M   'P 1'
#
loop_
_entity.id
_entity.type
_entity.pdbx_description
1 polymer ?
#
loop_
_entity_poly.entity_id
_entity_poly.type
_entity_poly.pdbx_seq_one_letter_code
_entity_poly.pdbx_strand_id
1 'polypeptide(L)'
;MNIQRKELLVTSFALFSLFFGAGNLLLPPLLGYNAGENWFWVTIGFMITAVVIPIIGILAHARLQGTLFDFGKKVSPIFSLIYCIVIYIIAVAIPSPRTAAATHEIAIHSAFGTSPSLTSAIYFSLVLVFVLNRSKILNLIGKFLTPFIVIMLLAVIGIGLSSSAFTTGISQIETPIVTGILEGYQTFDAIGAVVVGAVIIVSLNFKNMKVEAFESKRKLIRRSGFIAGTGLFIIYAGLISVGAYYGSEIEVNSELSSDMQRANLLRGISIASLGEFGNTVLSILISLACFTTAIGIVAGTADYFKGLLKDSQTVYVVTAIIACVLGVVVGQLDFKSIITVAIPVLLLIYPITIVLILLNVMPEKLATPLIFRAVIISTILFSIPDFLGAIELREFVEPFVEVIPFAKYSLGWVLPAFLTFVVSSIVQLKITRDR
;
A
#
# COMPACT_ATOMS: atom_id res chain seq x y z
N MET A 1 -9.40 24.22 19.29
CA MET A 1 -8.98 22.80 19.26
C MET A 1 -7.61 22.71 19.90
N ASN A 2 -7.42 21.85 20.90
CA ASN A 2 -6.14 21.72 21.63
C ASN A 2 -5.03 21.34 20.62
N ILE A 3 -3.82 21.92 20.73
CA ILE A 3 -2.70 21.72 19.81
C ILE A 3 -2.45 20.23 19.53
N GLN A 4 -2.50 19.39 20.56
CA GLN A 4 -2.36 17.94 20.44
C GLN A 4 -3.43 17.27 19.57
N ARG A 5 -4.68 17.74 19.62
CA ARG A 5 -5.76 17.19 18.77
C ARG A 5 -5.60 17.60 17.31
N LYS A 6 -5.11 18.81 17.06
CA LYS A 6 -4.82 19.28 15.70
C LYS A 6 -3.70 18.48 15.06
N GLU A 7 -2.61 18.22 15.79
CA GLU A 7 -1.50 17.40 15.30
C GLU A 7 -1.92 15.96 15.05
N LEU A 8 -2.74 15.39 15.93
CA LEU A 8 -3.29 14.04 15.75
C LEU A 8 -4.09 13.93 14.45
N LEU A 9 -5.02 14.85 14.19
CA LEU A 9 -5.83 14.84 12.97
C LEU A 9 -4.99 15.05 11.71
N VAL A 10 -4.08 16.04 11.71
CA VAL A 10 -3.21 16.30 10.56
C VAL A 10 -2.32 15.08 10.24
N THR A 11 -1.76 14.44 11.26
CA THR A 11 -0.94 13.24 11.08
C THR A 11 -1.78 12.04 10.62
N SER A 12 -3.00 11.88 11.15
CA SER A 12 -3.91 10.82 10.72
C SER A 12 -4.33 10.98 9.26
N PHE A 13 -4.69 12.18 8.85
CA PHE A 13 -5.04 12.49 7.47
C PHE A 13 -3.83 12.36 6.53
N ALA A 14 -2.64 12.77 6.96
CA ALA A 14 -1.44 12.57 6.17
C ALA A 14 -1.14 11.09 5.97
N LEU A 15 -1.22 10.25 7.03
CA LEU A 15 -1.08 8.80 6.93
C LEU A 15 -2.11 8.20 5.97
N PHE A 16 -3.39 8.54 6.14
CA PHE A 16 -4.46 8.08 5.24
C PHE A 16 -4.12 8.37 3.78
N SER A 17 -3.78 9.61 3.46
CA SER A 17 -3.54 10.04 2.08
C SER A 17 -2.28 9.46 1.47
N LEU A 18 -1.25 9.21 2.29
CA LEU A 18 -0.01 8.58 1.82
C LEU A 18 -0.19 7.09 1.51
N PHE A 19 -1.15 6.43 2.16
CA PHE A 19 -1.57 5.07 1.81
C PHE A 19 -2.51 5.08 0.59
N PHE A 20 -3.48 5.99 0.58
CA PHE A 20 -4.57 5.98 -0.38
C PHE A 20 -4.12 6.47 -1.76
N GLY A 21 -3.70 5.56 -2.61
CA GLY A 21 -3.23 5.81 -3.98
C GLY A 21 -4.15 5.24 -5.07
N ALA A 22 -3.62 5.12 -6.28
CA ALA A 22 -4.33 4.62 -7.45
C ALA A 22 -4.96 3.23 -7.22
N GLY A 23 -4.16 2.28 -6.73
CA GLY A 23 -4.63 0.92 -6.47
C GLY A 23 -5.79 0.89 -5.47
N ASN A 24 -5.67 1.67 -4.41
CA ASN A 24 -6.63 1.76 -3.32
C ASN A 24 -8.00 2.30 -3.74
N LEU A 25 -8.04 3.06 -4.82
CA LEU A 25 -9.29 3.56 -5.40
C LEU A 25 -9.87 2.63 -6.46
N LEU A 26 -9.00 2.03 -7.28
CA LEU A 26 -9.42 1.27 -8.47
C LEU A 26 -9.74 -0.20 -8.19
N LEU A 27 -9.00 -0.82 -7.24
CA LEU A 27 -9.16 -2.25 -6.94
C LEU A 27 -10.49 -2.58 -6.24
N PRO A 28 -10.91 -1.87 -5.18
CA PRO A 28 -12.07 -2.24 -4.39
C PRO A 28 -13.39 -2.31 -5.16
N PRO A 29 -13.75 -1.37 -6.06
CA PRO A 29 -15.02 -1.44 -6.78
C PRO A 29 -15.13 -2.67 -7.68
N LEU A 30 -14.09 -3.00 -8.48
CA LEU A 30 -14.11 -4.17 -9.35
C LEU A 30 -14.08 -5.46 -8.54
N LEU A 31 -13.37 -5.48 -7.42
CA LEU A 31 -13.38 -6.62 -6.51
C LEU A 31 -14.78 -6.88 -5.96
N GLY A 32 -15.51 -5.85 -5.58
CA GLY A 32 -16.90 -5.92 -5.15
C GLY A 32 -17.83 -6.40 -6.27
N TYR A 33 -17.68 -5.84 -7.47
CA TYR A 33 -18.44 -6.24 -8.68
C TYR A 33 -18.29 -7.74 -8.96
N ASN A 34 -17.05 -8.24 -9.01
CA ASN A 34 -16.78 -9.66 -9.27
C ASN A 34 -17.21 -10.58 -8.13
N ALA A 35 -17.20 -10.07 -6.89
CA ALA A 35 -17.62 -10.83 -5.72
C ALA A 35 -19.14 -10.95 -5.60
N GLY A 36 -19.90 -10.00 -6.16
CA GLY A 36 -21.35 -10.03 -6.11
C GLY A 36 -21.90 -10.28 -4.70
N GLU A 37 -22.69 -11.33 -4.52
CA GLU A 37 -23.25 -11.74 -3.21
C GLU A 37 -22.19 -12.07 -2.15
N ASN A 38 -20.97 -12.42 -2.57
CA ASN A 38 -19.84 -12.75 -1.69
C ASN A 38 -18.99 -11.52 -1.30
N TRP A 39 -19.43 -10.29 -1.59
CA TRP A 39 -18.68 -9.07 -1.35
C TRP A 39 -18.20 -8.90 0.10
N PHE A 40 -18.97 -9.36 1.07
CA PHE A 40 -18.61 -9.27 2.49
C PHE A 40 -17.35 -10.12 2.80
N TRP A 41 -17.28 -11.35 2.28
CA TRP A 41 -16.14 -12.24 2.51
C TRP A 41 -14.86 -11.75 1.79
N VAL A 42 -15.01 -11.26 0.57
CA VAL A 42 -13.91 -10.60 -0.16
C VAL A 42 -13.41 -9.38 0.62
N THR A 43 -14.32 -8.58 1.19
CA THR A 43 -13.95 -7.42 2.02
C THR A 43 -13.10 -7.84 3.21
N ILE A 44 -13.47 -8.90 3.93
CA ILE A 44 -12.68 -9.42 5.05
C ILE A 44 -11.26 -9.76 4.60
N GLY A 45 -11.12 -10.51 3.50
CA GLY A 45 -9.81 -10.88 2.95
C GLY A 45 -8.98 -9.64 2.58
N PHE A 46 -9.57 -8.70 1.86
CA PHE A 46 -8.92 -7.46 1.44
C PHE A 46 -8.45 -6.60 2.63
N MET A 47 -9.28 -6.50 3.68
CA MET A 47 -8.95 -5.73 4.88
C MET A 47 -7.74 -6.27 5.62
N ILE A 48 -7.49 -7.58 5.59
CA ILE A 48 -6.32 -8.17 6.26
C ILE A 48 -5.04 -7.54 5.70
N THR A 49 -4.89 -7.48 4.39
CA THR A 49 -3.64 -7.08 3.73
C THR A 49 -3.57 -5.60 3.37
N ALA A 50 -4.70 -4.98 3.07
CA ALA A 50 -4.76 -3.56 2.70
C ALA A 50 -4.99 -2.62 3.91
N VAL A 51 -5.38 -3.13 5.09
CA VAL A 51 -5.64 -2.28 6.27
C VAL A 51 -4.92 -2.79 7.50
N VAL A 52 -5.17 -4.05 7.92
CA VAL A 52 -4.66 -4.57 9.19
C VAL A 52 -3.14 -4.63 9.20
N ILE A 53 -2.52 -5.23 8.18
CA ILE A 53 -1.06 -5.33 8.07
C ILE A 53 -0.40 -3.94 7.99
N PRO A 54 -0.86 -2.99 7.16
CA PRO A 54 -0.34 -1.62 7.15
C PRO A 54 -0.44 -0.91 8.50
N ILE A 55 -1.56 -1.01 9.20
CA ILE A 55 -1.70 -0.45 10.56
C ILE A 55 -0.66 -1.05 11.51
N ILE A 56 -0.49 -2.37 11.50
CA ILE A 56 0.53 -3.05 12.30
C ILE A 56 1.93 -2.55 11.91
N GLY A 57 2.19 -2.27 10.63
CA GLY A 57 3.44 -1.65 10.15
C GLY A 57 3.68 -0.27 10.77
N ILE A 58 2.65 0.58 10.85
CA ILE A 58 2.74 1.87 11.55
C ILE A 58 2.96 1.68 13.06
N LEU A 59 2.34 0.67 13.68
CA LEU A 59 2.60 0.33 15.09
C LEU A 59 4.04 -0.14 15.30
N ALA A 60 4.62 -0.90 14.38
CA ALA A 60 6.02 -1.29 14.40
C ALA A 60 6.94 -0.05 14.32
N HIS A 61 6.68 0.90 13.44
CA HIS A 61 7.39 2.18 13.41
C HIS A 61 7.24 2.97 14.72
N ALA A 62 6.03 3.02 15.27
CA ALA A 62 5.79 3.68 16.56
C ALA A 62 6.61 3.07 17.70
N ARG A 63 6.89 1.76 17.62
CA ARG A 63 7.69 1.04 18.60
C ARG A 63 9.21 1.23 18.37
N LEU A 64 9.65 1.07 17.12
CA LEU A 64 11.05 1.14 16.76
C LEU A 64 11.58 2.59 16.79
N GLN A 65 10.73 3.60 16.48
CA GLN A 65 11.10 5.01 16.32
C GLN A 65 12.31 5.21 15.38
N GLY A 66 12.51 4.25 14.49
CA GLY A 66 13.64 4.15 13.57
C GLY A 66 13.22 4.23 12.11
N THR A 67 14.16 3.86 11.26
CA THR A 67 13.99 3.78 9.82
C THR A 67 13.56 2.36 9.39
N LEU A 68 13.33 2.15 8.09
CA LEU A 68 13.08 0.82 7.54
C LEU A 68 14.23 -0.16 7.85
N PHE A 69 15.47 0.33 7.95
CA PHE A 69 16.63 -0.49 8.30
C PHE A 69 16.46 -1.24 9.62
N ASP A 70 15.79 -0.63 10.60
CA ASP A 70 15.59 -1.25 11.92
C ASP A 70 14.63 -2.44 11.88
N PHE A 71 13.79 -2.56 10.85
CA PHE A 71 12.88 -3.70 10.69
C PHE A 71 13.62 -5.01 10.43
N GLY A 72 14.64 -4.99 9.59
CA GLY A 72 15.41 -6.19 9.22
C GLY A 72 16.68 -6.43 10.05
N LYS A 73 17.11 -5.45 10.86
CA LYS A 73 18.39 -5.47 11.58
C LYS A 73 18.59 -6.70 12.48
N LYS A 74 17.50 -7.23 13.06
CA LYS A 74 17.54 -8.45 13.90
C LYS A 74 17.83 -9.72 13.10
N VAL A 75 17.55 -9.75 11.81
CA VAL A 75 17.97 -10.84 10.90
C VAL A 75 19.47 -10.75 10.68
N SER A 76 19.93 -9.70 10.04
CA SER A 76 21.32 -9.25 9.97
C SER A 76 21.38 -7.82 9.41
N PRO A 77 22.47 -7.05 9.66
CA PRO A 77 22.65 -5.74 9.04
C PRO A 77 22.71 -5.79 7.51
N ILE A 78 23.33 -6.82 6.95
CA ILE A 78 23.45 -7.02 5.49
C ILE A 78 22.07 -7.30 4.88
N PHE A 79 21.31 -8.22 5.47
CA PHE A 79 19.94 -8.48 5.04
C PHE A 79 19.11 -7.21 5.07
N SER A 80 19.19 -6.44 6.16
CA SER A 80 18.42 -5.21 6.30
C SER A 80 18.77 -4.18 5.23
N LEU A 81 20.05 -4.01 4.93
CA LEU A 81 20.50 -3.10 3.87
C LEU A 81 19.96 -3.52 2.49
N ILE A 82 20.10 -4.80 2.14
CA ILE A 82 19.60 -5.34 0.86
C ILE A 82 18.08 -5.19 0.79
N TYR A 83 17.36 -5.58 1.84
CA TYR A 83 15.90 -5.45 1.92
C TYR A 83 15.45 -3.99 1.72
N CYS A 84 16.08 -3.03 2.41
CA CYS A 84 15.76 -1.62 2.24
C CYS A 84 15.99 -1.13 0.81
N ILE A 85 17.14 -1.45 0.21
CA ILE A 85 17.44 -1.05 -1.17
C ILE A 85 16.39 -1.61 -2.12
N VAL A 86 16.06 -2.90 -1.99
CA VAL A 86 15.05 -3.56 -2.83
C VAL A 86 13.67 -2.91 -2.64
N ILE A 87 13.23 -2.68 -1.41
CA ILE A 87 11.93 -2.04 -1.12
C ILE A 87 11.84 -0.64 -1.75
N TYR A 88 12.88 0.19 -1.61
CA TYR A 88 12.84 1.54 -2.17
C TYR A 88 12.95 1.56 -3.70
N ILE A 89 13.70 0.62 -4.30
CA ILE A 89 13.71 0.45 -5.75
C ILE A 89 12.32 0.04 -6.24
N ILE A 90 11.69 -0.95 -5.61
CA ILE A 90 10.33 -1.38 -5.94
C ILE A 90 9.34 -0.22 -5.80
N ALA A 91 9.40 0.52 -4.69
CA ALA A 91 8.49 1.63 -4.43
C ALA A 91 8.57 2.73 -5.51
N VAL A 92 9.78 3.04 -5.99
CA VAL A 92 9.99 4.04 -7.04
C VAL A 92 9.67 3.50 -8.42
N ALA A 93 10.00 2.22 -8.70
CA ALA A 93 9.86 1.66 -10.05
C ALA A 93 8.46 1.16 -10.39
N ILE A 94 7.60 0.86 -9.40
CA ILE A 94 6.29 0.23 -9.62
C ILE A 94 5.14 1.12 -9.12
N PRO A 95 4.85 1.28 -7.80
CA PRO A 95 3.70 2.03 -7.36
C PRO A 95 3.78 3.53 -7.67
N SER A 96 4.96 4.14 -7.68
CA SER A 96 5.12 5.56 -7.99
C SER A 96 4.74 5.87 -9.45
N PRO A 97 5.31 5.23 -10.49
CA PRO A 97 4.91 5.45 -11.88
C PRO A 97 3.44 5.09 -12.17
N ARG A 98 2.93 4.03 -11.52
CA ARG A 98 1.52 3.62 -11.61
C ARG A 98 0.56 4.75 -11.24
N THR A 99 0.94 5.65 -10.33
CA THR A 99 0.10 6.81 -9.99
C THR A 99 -0.04 7.80 -11.15
N ALA A 100 1.02 8.01 -11.92
CA ALA A 100 0.97 8.88 -13.11
C ALA A 100 0.18 8.23 -14.25
N ALA A 101 0.39 6.92 -14.49
CA ALA A 101 -0.36 6.17 -15.50
C ALA A 101 -1.86 6.18 -15.22
N ALA A 102 -2.27 5.88 -13.98
CA ALA A 102 -3.68 5.96 -13.57
C ALA A 102 -4.28 7.36 -13.69
N THR A 103 -3.51 8.40 -13.33
CA THR A 103 -3.94 9.80 -13.50
C THR A 103 -4.12 10.12 -14.98
N HIS A 104 -3.21 9.66 -15.84
CA HIS A 104 -3.31 9.86 -17.29
C HIS A 104 -4.54 9.18 -17.86
N GLU A 105 -4.68 7.86 -17.65
CA GLU A 105 -5.75 7.06 -18.28
C GLU A 105 -7.15 7.51 -17.87
N ILE A 106 -7.34 7.83 -16.59
CA ILE A 106 -8.67 8.05 -16.04
C ILE A 106 -9.05 9.53 -16.03
N ALA A 107 -8.10 10.42 -15.71
CA ALA A 107 -8.40 11.82 -15.49
C ALA A 107 -8.02 12.72 -16.65
N ILE A 108 -6.81 12.56 -17.20
CA ILE A 108 -6.24 13.57 -18.10
C ILE A 108 -6.52 13.24 -19.57
N HIS A 109 -6.33 11.99 -19.98
CA HIS A 109 -6.50 11.59 -21.39
C HIS A 109 -7.93 11.85 -21.89
N SER A 110 -8.92 11.48 -21.09
CA SER A 110 -10.34 11.68 -21.44
C SER A 110 -10.75 13.15 -21.55
N ALA A 111 -10.08 14.05 -20.82
CA ALA A 111 -10.42 15.48 -20.79
C ALA A 111 -9.61 16.31 -21.80
N PHE A 112 -8.35 15.97 -22.04
CA PHE A 112 -7.40 16.82 -22.78
C PHE A 112 -6.74 16.13 -23.97
N GLY A 113 -6.89 14.81 -24.16
CA GLY A 113 -6.28 14.06 -25.27
C GLY A 113 -4.74 14.10 -25.29
N THR A 114 -4.11 14.32 -24.13
CA THR A 114 -2.64 14.44 -24.02
C THR A 114 -1.96 13.08 -24.17
N SER A 115 -0.65 13.09 -24.48
CA SER A 115 0.15 11.86 -24.48
C SER A 115 0.54 11.41 -23.07
N PRO A 116 0.74 10.08 -22.81
CA PRO A 116 1.20 9.57 -21.52
C PRO A 116 2.51 10.21 -21.07
N SER A 117 3.44 10.43 -21.99
CA SER A 117 4.75 11.05 -21.71
C SER A 117 4.63 12.48 -21.22
N LEU A 118 3.76 13.30 -21.84
CA LEU A 118 3.53 14.67 -21.40
C LEU A 118 2.88 14.71 -20.00
N THR A 119 1.87 13.88 -19.79
CA THR A 119 1.22 13.78 -18.47
C THR A 119 2.20 13.37 -17.39
N SER A 120 2.99 12.31 -17.61
CA SER A 120 3.99 11.84 -16.65
C SER A 120 5.08 12.89 -16.37
N ALA A 121 5.54 13.61 -17.41
CA ALA A 121 6.53 14.66 -17.25
C ALA A 121 6.03 15.81 -16.37
N ILE A 122 4.81 16.30 -16.63
CA ILE A 122 4.19 17.37 -15.82
C ILE A 122 3.95 16.87 -14.40
N TYR A 123 3.39 15.66 -14.26
CA TYR A 123 3.06 15.05 -12.98
C TYR A 123 4.29 14.92 -12.08
N PHE A 124 5.37 14.30 -12.54
CA PHE A 124 6.58 14.13 -11.75
C PHE A 124 7.39 15.41 -11.56
N SER A 125 7.27 16.40 -12.46
CA SER A 125 7.80 17.74 -12.21
C SER A 125 7.11 18.41 -11.02
N LEU A 126 5.79 18.29 -10.92
CA LEU A 126 5.03 18.78 -9.77
C LEU A 126 5.40 17.98 -8.49
N VAL A 127 5.48 16.65 -8.56
CA VAL A 127 5.94 15.81 -7.44
C VAL A 127 7.29 16.29 -6.93
N LEU A 128 8.26 16.54 -7.82
CA LEU A 128 9.59 17.02 -7.46
C LEU A 128 9.54 18.37 -6.73
N VAL A 129 8.77 19.33 -7.23
CA VAL A 129 8.59 20.65 -6.58
C VAL A 129 8.10 20.48 -5.12
N PHE A 130 7.14 19.58 -4.89
CA PHE A 130 6.61 19.33 -3.55
C PHE A 130 7.61 18.59 -2.67
N VAL A 131 8.30 17.59 -3.19
CA VAL A 131 9.31 16.81 -2.46
C VAL A 131 10.48 17.70 -2.01
N LEU A 132 10.91 18.62 -2.83
CA LEU A 132 11.97 19.57 -2.46
C LEU A 132 11.53 20.57 -1.37
N ASN A 133 10.21 20.80 -1.21
CA ASN A 133 9.63 21.64 -0.15
C ASN A 133 9.18 20.83 1.07
N ARG A 134 9.97 19.91 1.53
CA ARG A 134 9.70 18.87 2.51
C ARG A 134 9.00 19.33 3.81
N SER A 135 9.39 20.45 4.39
CA SER A 135 8.83 20.95 5.66
C SER A 135 7.32 21.23 5.61
N LYS A 136 6.76 21.39 4.41
CA LYS A 136 5.35 21.69 4.16
C LYS A 136 4.51 20.47 3.77
N ILE A 137 5.14 19.34 3.38
CA ILE A 137 4.45 18.16 2.83
C ILE A 137 3.34 17.66 3.76
N LEU A 138 3.66 17.28 5.00
CA LEU A 138 2.69 16.75 5.95
C LEU A 138 1.52 17.70 6.23
N ASN A 139 1.83 18.99 6.34
CA ASN A 139 0.80 19.98 6.62
C ASN A 139 -0.12 20.17 5.41
N LEU A 140 0.44 20.21 4.20
CA LEU A 140 -0.34 20.40 2.98
C LEU A 140 -1.23 19.18 2.72
N ILE A 141 -0.65 17.98 2.75
CA ILE A 141 -1.39 16.73 2.55
C ILE A 141 -2.45 16.56 3.62
N GLY A 142 -2.05 16.52 4.91
CA GLY A 142 -2.96 16.19 6.00
C GLY A 142 -3.97 17.28 6.34
N LYS A 143 -3.71 18.56 6.00
CA LYS A 143 -4.61 19.66 6.36
C LYS A 143 -5.61 20.05 5.27
N PHE A 144 -5.22 19.90 4.00
CA PHE A 144 -6.02 20.38 2.87
C PHE A 144 -6.42 19.27 1.92
N LEU A 145 -5.45 18.52 1.37
CA LEU A 145 -5.73 17.54 0.32
C LEU A 145 -6.56 16.37 0.84
N THR A 146 -6.15 15.78 1.96
CA THR A 146 -6.81 14.57 2.48
C THR A 146 -8.26 14.79 2.92
N PRO A 147 -8.61 15.84 3.68
CA PRO A 147 -10.01 16.09 4.00
C PRO A 147 -10.89 16.21 2.75
N PHE A 148 -10.38 16.85 1.69
CA PHE A 148 -11.10 16.97 0.44
C PHE A 148 -11.29 15.60 -0.24
N ILE A 149 -10.23 14.78 -0.34
CA ILE A 149 -10.29 13.41 -0.87
C ILE A 149 -11.32 12.57 -0.09
N VAL A 150 -11.26 12.59 1.24
CA VAL A 150 -12.17 11.79 2.10
C VAL A 150 -13.63 12.23 1.90
N ILE A 151 -13.90 13.53 1.85
CA ILE A 151 -15.26 14.03 1.62
C ILE A 151 -15.79 13.58 0.26
N MET A 152 -14.97 13.68 -0.80
CA MET A 152 -15.38 13.24 -2.14
C MET A 152 -15.63 11.73 -2.18
N LEU A 153 -14.78 10.91 -1.55
CA LEU A 153 -14.96 9.47 -1.46
C LEU A 153 -16.25 9.10 -0.71
N LEU A 154 -16.47 9.71 0.44
CA LEU A 154 -17.70 9.48 1.21
C LEU A 154 -18.95 9.92 0.45
N ALA A 155 -18.87 10.99 -0.35
CA ALA A 155 -19.97 11.41 -1.21
C ALA A 155 -20.25 10.36 -2.31
N VAL A 156 -19.23 9.88 -3.01
CA VAL A 156 -19.38 8.83 -4.04
C VAL A 156 -19.98 7.55 -3.42
N ILE A 157 -19.46 7.12 -2.26
CA ILE A 157 -19.95 5.93 -1.57
C ILE A 157 -21.39 6.14 -1.08
N GLY A 158 -21.65 7.24 -0.38
CA GLY A 158 -22.98 7.50 0.22
C GLY A 158 -24.08 7.67 -0.82
N ILE A 159 -23.81 8.44 -1.89
CA ILE A 159 -24.76 8.62 -2.98
C ILE A 159 -24.88 7.32 -3.79
N GLY A 160 -23.75 6.66 -4.07
CA GLY A 160 -23.74 5.39 -4.76
C GLY A 160 -24.60 4.34 -4.06
N LEU A 161 -24.42 4.14 -2.77
CA LEU A 161 -25.25 3.21 -1.99
C LEU A 161 -26.73 3.62 -1.92
N SER A 162 -27.03 4.92 -1.87
CA SER A 162 -28.44 5.38 -1.81
C SER A 162 -29.17 5.32 -3.14
N SER A 163 -28.46 5.31 -4.27
CA SER A 163 -29.02 5.26 -5.63
C SER A 163 -29.04 3.87 -6.25
N SER A 164 -28.32 2.88 -5.67
CA SER A 164 -28.32 1.51 -6.14
C SER A 164 -29.62 0.77 -5.81
N ALA A 165 -29.98 -0.21 -6.65
CA ALA A 165 -31.13 -1.10 -6.40
C ALA A 165 -30.90 -2.10 -5.26
N PHE A 166 -29.74 -2.08 -4.59
CA PHE A 166 -29.33 -3.04 -3.55
C PHE A 166 -29.40 -4.51 -3.99
N THR A 167 -29.32 -4.76 -5.28
CA THR A 167 -29.23 -6.10 -5.84
C THR A 167 -27.80 -6.41 -6.21
N THR A 168 -27.29 -7.52 -5.74
CA THR A 168 -25.92 -7.97 -6.08
C THR A 168 -25.96 -8.92 -7.27
N GLY A 169 -24.91 -8.91 -8.08
CA GLY A 169 -24.67 -9.91 -9.10
C GLY A 169 -24.31 -11.28 -8.51
N ILE A 170 -24.26 -12.30 -9.35
CA ILE A 170 -23.76 -13.64 -8.99
C ILE A 170 -22.23 -13.53 -8.83
N SER A 171 -21.68 -14.17 -7.79
CA SER A 171 -20.24 -14.20 -7.57
C SER A 171 -19.49 -14.92 -8.70
N GLN A 172 -18.47 -14.28 -9.24
CA GLN A 172 -17.51 -14.87 -10.17
C GLN A 172 -16.26 -15.41 -9.44
N ILE A 173 -16.23 -15.31 -8.12
CA ILE A 173 -15.08 -15.63 -7.27
C ILE A 173 -15.36 -16.90 -6.47
N GLU A 174 -14.56 -17.94 -6.68
CA GLU A 174 -14.68 -19.23 -5.96
C GLU A 174 -14.19 -19.15 -4.52
N THR A 175 -13.10 -18.39 -4.27
CA THR A 175 -12.45 -18.28 -2.96
C THR A 175 -12.39 -16.83 -2.48
N PRO A 176 -13.51 -16.24 -2.01
CA PRO A 176 -13.63 -14.80 -1.79
C PRO A 176 -12.58 -14.23 -0.81
N ILE A 177 -12.34 -14.90 0.32
CA ILE A 177 -11.36 -14.42 1.33
C ILE A 177 -9.95 -14.42 0.75
N VAL A 178 -9.56 -15.49 0.05
CA VAL A 178 -8.22 -15.60 -0.54
C VAL A 178 -8.02 -14.56 -1.63
N THR A 179 -8.99 -14.43 -2.52
CA THR A 179 -8.97 -13.41 -3.58
C THR A 179 -8.84 -12.01 -2.97
N GLY A 180 -9.59 -11.71 -1.90
CA GLY A 180 -9.47 -10.46 -1.18
C GLY A 180 -8.06 -10.23 -0.62
N ILE A 181 -7.44 -11.23 0.00
CA ILE A 181 -6.06 -11.16 0.51
C ILE A 181 -5.07 -10.82 -0.61
N LEU A 182 -5.16 -11.50 -1.75
CA LEU A 182 -4.24 -11.32 -2.89
C LEU A 182 -4.46 -9.98 -3.62
N GLU A 183 -5.71 -9.57 -3.81
CA GLU A 183 -6.02 -8.24 -4.35
C GLU A 183 -5.51 -7.12 -3.43
N GLY A 184 -5.55 -7.34 -2.11
CA GLY A 184 -4.96 -6.42 -1.16
C GLY A 184 -3.42 -6.28 -1.29
N TYR A 185 -2.69 -7.28 -1.81
CA TYR A 185 -1.26 -7.13 -2.14
C TYR A 185 -1.05 -6.07 -3.23
N GLN A 186 -1.93 -5.98 -4.21
CA GLN A 186 -1.83 -5.04 -5.32
C GLN A 186 -2.03 -3.57 -4.91
N THR A 187 -2.49 -3.29 -3.67
CA THR A 187 -2.52 -1.93 -3.11
C THR A 187 -1.12 -1.42 -2.76
N PHE A 188 -0.15 -2.30 -2.54
CA PHE A 188 1.20 -2.00 -2.02
C PHE A 188 1.20 -1.42 -0.60
N ASP A 189 0.09 -1.50 0.14
CA ASP A 189 -0.05 -0.82 1.44
C ASP A 189 0.89 -1.35 2.52
N ALA A 190 1.26 -2.65 2.53
CA ALA A 190 2.24 -3.15 3.48
C ALA A 190 3.66 -2.59 3.20
N ILE A 191 4.05 -2.49 1.92
CA ILE A 191 5.28 -1.81 1.50
C ILE A 191 5.16 -0.31 1.80
N GLY A 192 4.01 0.29 1.48
CA GLY A 192 3.68 1.66 1.83
C GLY A 192 3.87 1.93 3.33
N ALA A 193 3.39 1.04 4.20
CA ALA A 193 3.49 1.21 5.65
C ALA A 193 4.94 1.31 6.15
N VAL A 194 5.83 0.47 5.63
CA VAL A 194 7.24 0.51 6.04
C VAL A 194 8.00 1.69 5.45
N VAL A 195 7.65 2.16 4.25
CA VAL A 195 8.23 3.34 3.59
C VAL A 195 7.67 4.63 4.20
N VAL A 196 6.34 4.77 4.20
CA VAL A 196 5.63 5.98 4.66
C VAL A 196 5.75 6.17 6.17
N GLY A 197 5.75 5.09 6.95
CA GLY A 197 5.98 5.16 8.39
C GLY A 197 7.30 5.83 8.72
N ALA A 198 8.36 5.54 7.97
CA ALA A 198 9.65 6.21 8.11
C ALA A 198 9.55 7.73 7.80
N VAL A 199 8.82 8.12 6.73
CA VAL A 199 8.58 9.54 6.39
C VAL A 199 7.90 10.28 7.54
N ILE A 200 6.90 9.67 8.18
CA ILE A 200 6.21 10.26 9.33
C ILE A 200 7.16 10.46 10.51
N ILE A 201 7.98 9.44 10.86
CA ILE A 201 8.98 9.54 11.93
C ILE A 201 9.93 10.73 11.67
N VAL A 202 10.50 10.77 10.46
CA VAL A 202 11.44 11.83 10.08
C VAL A 202 10.75 13.20 10.11
N SER A 203 9.55 13.31 9.60
CA SER A 203 8.80 14.59 9.58
C SER A 203 8.41 15.09 10.96
N LEU A 204 8.11 14.20 11.90
CA LEU A 204 7.87 14.55 13.29
C LEU A 204 9.15 15.00 14.01
N ASN A 205 10.31 14.44 13.64
CA ASN A 205 11.59 14.84 14.17
C ASN A 205 11.97 16.28 13.78
N PHE A 206 11.63 16.73 12.56
CA PHE A 206 11.85 18.14 12.14
C PHE A 206 11.05 19.17 12.95
N LYS A 207 9.96 18.78 13.61
CA LYS A 207 9.15 19.69 14.44
C LYS A 207 9.74 19.95 15.82
N ASN A 208 11.02 19.63 16.09
CA ASN A 208 11.73 19.90 17.35
C ASN A 208 10.99 19.45 18.62
N MET A 209 10.33 18.31 18.59
CA MET A 209 9.75 17.73 19.79
C MET A 209 10.90 17.18 20.67
N LYS A 210 11.15 17.82 21.83
CA LYS A 210 12.22 17.49 22.80
C LYS A 210 12.18 16.03 23.28
N VAL A 211 13.29 15.54 23.84
CA VAL A 211 13.54 14.14 24.25
C VAL A 211 12.47 13.56 25.20
N GLU A 212 11.81 14.37 26.02
CA GLU A 212 10.62 13.94 26.82
C GLU A 212 9.44 13.44 25.99
N ALA A 213 9.59 13.52 24.68
CA ALA A 213 8.57 13.27 23.67
C ALA A 213 8.54 11.83 23.12
N PHE A 214 9.42 10.89 23.52
CA PHE A 214 9.42 9.52 22.95
C PHE A 214 8.05 8.86 23.10
N GLU A 215 7.52 8.78 24.31
CA GLU A 215 6.20 8.21 24.59
C GLU A 215 5.07 9.03 23.96
N SER A 216 5.22 10.36 23.91
CA SER A 216 4.25 11.24 23.26
C SER A 216 4.22 11.03 21.73
N LYS A 217 5.39 10.91 21.08
CA LYS A 217 5.50 10.57 19.65
C LYS A 217 4.92 9.19 19.37
N ARG A 218 5.29 8.18 20.16
CA ARG A 218 4.78 6.82 20.05
C ARG A 218 3.25 6.79 20.14
N LYS A 219 2.68 7.51 21.13
CA LYS A 219 1.24 7.62 21.33
C LYS A 219 0.56 8.34 20.15
N LEU A 220 1.17 9.41 19.63
CA LEU A 220 0.68 10.14 18.47
C LEU A 220 0.64 9.24 17.23
N ILE A 221 1.76 8.59 16.88
CA ILE A 221 1.85 7.72 15.71
C ILE A 221 0.87 6.55 15.81
N ARG A 222 0.78 5.91 16.99
CA ARG A 222 -0.16 4.82 17.22
C ARG A 222 -1.61 5.24 17.02
N ARG A 223 -2.01 6.38 17.61
CA ARG A 223 -3.37 6.91 17.47
C ARG A 223 -3.67 7.35 16.04
N SER A 224 -2.72 8.02 15.41
CA SER A 224 -2.86 8.44 14.01
C SER A 224 -2.98 7.26 13.06
N GLY A 225 -2.18 6.20 13.27
CA GLY A 225 -2.27 4.97 12.49
C GLY A 225 -3.63 4.29 12.64
N PHE A 226 -4.16 4.23 13.86
CA PHE A 226 -5.49 3.65 14.10
C PHE A 226 -6.61 4.46 13.43
N ILE A 227 -6.58 5.80 13.54
CA ILE A 227 -7.57 6.68 12.89
C ILE A 227 -7.48 6.56 11.36
N ALA A 228 -6.26 6.59 10.80
CA ALA A 228 -6.04 6.44 9.36
C ALA A 228 -6.55 5.08 8.87
N GLY A 229 -6.24 4.00 9.59
CA GLY A 229 -6.69 2.65 9.25
C GLY A 229 -8.21 2.48 9.35
N THR A 230 -8.86 3.09 10.35
CA THR A 230 -10.33 3.12 10.42
C THR A 230 -10.92 3.84 9.22
N GLY A 231 -10.31 4.96 8.81
CA GLY A 231 -10.71 5.68 7.61
C GLY A 231 -10.56 4.81 6.34
N LEU A 232 -9.42 4.14 6.18
CA LEU A 232 -9.20 3.20 5.07
C LEU A 232 -10.21 2.07 5.07
N PHE A 233 -10.49 1.47 6.25
CA PHE A 233 -11.49 0.42 6.40
C PHE A 233 -12.87 0.86 5.90
N ILE A 234 -13.34 2.03 6.34
CA ILE A 234 -14.64 2.56 5.93
C ILE A 234 -14.70 2.80 4.42
N ILE A 235 -13.65 3.40 3.86
CA ILE A 235 -13.60 3.72 2.43
C ILE A 235 -13.54 2.44 1.59
N TYR A 236 -12.68 1.48 1.93
CA TYR A 236 -12.58 0.23 1.14
C TYR A 236 -13.84 -0.62 1.25
N ALA A 237 -14.42 -0.78 2.45
CA ALA A 237 -15.69 -1.47 2.62
C ALA A 237 -16.80 -0.80 1.81
N GLY A 238 -16.85 0.54 1.83
CA GLY A 238 -17.80 1.31 1.04
C GLY A 238 -17.61 1.12 -0.46
N LEU A 239 -16.38 1.22 -0.96
CA LEU A 239 -16.09 1.05 -2.39
C LEU A 239 -16.37 -0.38 -2.88
N ILE A 240 -16.03 -1.42 -2.08
CA ILE A 240 -16.34 -2.82 -2.40
C ILE A 240 -17.86 -3.01 -2.43
N SER A 241 -18.59 -2.51 -1.44
CA SER A 241 -20.05 -2.65 -1.40
C SER A 241 -20.74 -1.93 -2.56
N VAL A 242 -20.30 -0.69 -2.88
CA VAL A 242 -20.82 0.03 -4.06
C VAL A 242 -20.58 -0.79 -5.33
N GLY A 243 -19.36 -1.32 -5.53
CA GLY A 243 -19.06 -2.17 -6.68
C GLY A 243 -19.98 -3.40 -6.77
N ALA A 244 -20.25 -4.05 -5.64
CA ALA A 244 -21.12 -5.22 -5.58
C ALA A 244 -22.59 -4.89 -5.94
N TYR A 245 -23.11 -3.77 -5.45
CA TYR A 245 -24.50 -3.36 -5.68
C TYR A 245 -24.74 -2.76 -7.07
N TYR A 246 -23.72 -2.28 -7.76
CA TYR A 246 -23.81 -1.86 -9.17
C TYR A 246 -23.53 -2.99 -10.17
N GLY A 247 -23.20 -4.21 -9.69
CA GLY A 247 -22.88 -5.36 -10.54
C GLY A 247 -24.02 -5.83 -11.46
N SER A 248 -25.27 -5.46 -11.15
CA SER A 248 -26.44 -5.72 -11.99
C SER A 248 -26.80 -4.57 -12.95
N GLU A 249 -26.23 -3.38 -12.76
CA GLU A 249 -26.62 -2.16 -13.47
C GLU A 249 -25.58 -1.70 -14.51
N ILE A 250 -24.31 -2.07 -14.30
CA ILE A 250 -23.20 -1.65 -15.15
C ILE A 250 -22.56 -2.86 -15.81
N GLU A 251 -22.66 -2.94 -17.14
CA GLU A 251 -21.93 -3.98 -17.89
C GLU A 251 -20.45 -3.62 -17.97
N VAL A 252 -19.63 -4.50 -17.41
CA VAL A 252 -18.16 -4.43 -17.54
C VAL A 252 -17.74 -5.29 -18.72
N ASN A 253 -17.18 -4.68 -19.75
CA ASN A 253 -16.69 -5.41 -20.90
C ASN A 253 -15.49 -6.28 -20.51
N SER A 254 -15.67 -7.60 -20.53
CA SER A 254 -14.66 -8.60 -20.18
C SER A 254 -13.48 -8.68 -21.17
N GLU A 255 -13.62 -8.15 -22.38
CA GLU A 255 -12.55 -8.12 -23.37
C GLU A 255 -11.49 -7.04 -23.06
N LEU A 256 -11.85 -6.06 -22.23
CA LEU A 256 -10.91 -5.03 -21.80
C LEU A 256 -9.90 -5.59 -20.78
N SER A 257 -8.74 -4.95 -20.72
CA SER A 257 -7.77 -5.25 -19.65
C SER A 257 -8.40 -4.99 -18.28
N SER A 258 -7.98 -5.74 -17.26
CA SER A 258 -8.51 -5.61 -15.88
C SER A 258 -8.49 -4.18 -15.37
N ASP A 259 -7.51 -3.39 -15.77
CA ASP A 259 -7.36 -2.01 -15.32
C ASP A 259 -8.32 -1.05 -16.01
N MET A 260 -8.59 -1.27 -17.30
CA MET A 260 -9.66 -0.55 -18.00
C MET A 260 -11.04 -0.93 -17.45
N GLN A 261 -11.25 -2.20 -17.08
CA GLN A 261 -12.45 -2.61 -16.38
C GLN A 261 -12.64 -1.87 -15.06
N ARG A 262 -11.56 -1.77 -14.25
CA ARG A 262 -11.55 -1.01 -12.98
C ARG A 262 -11.89 0.45 -13.19
N ALA A 263 -11.26 1.09 -14.18
CA ALA A 263 -11.48 2.49 -14.52
C ALA A 263 -12.90 2.75 -15.03
N ASN A 264 -13.39 1.92 -15.95
CA ASN A 264 -14.73 2.05 -16.54
C ASN A 264 -15.84 1.81 -15.51
N LEU A 265 -15.68 0.79 -14.64
CA LEU A 265 -16.65 0.53 -13.58
C LEU A 265 -16.73 1.72 -12.62
N LEU A 266 -15.59 2.21 -12.13
CA LEU A 266 -15.56 3.34 -11.21
C LEU A 266 -16.12 4.61 -11.84
N ARG A 267 -15.85 4.84 -13.15
CA ARG A 267 -16.45 5.93 -13.91
C ARG A 267 -17.96 5.75 -14.05
N GLY A 268 -18.43 4.55 -14.38
CA GLY A 268 -19.86 4.24 -14.48
C GLY A 268 -20.58 4.48 -13.15
N ILE A 269 -20.02 4.01 -12.04
CA ILE A 269 -20.54 4.27 -10.69
C ILE A 269 -20.59 5.77 -10.39
N SER A 270 -19.53 6.52 -10.72
CA SER A 270 -19.47 7.95 -10.46
C SER A 270 -20.50 8.73 -11.28
N ILE A 271 -20.72 8.36 -12.53
CA ILE A 271 -21.74 8.96 -13.40
C ILE A 271 -23.14 8.59 -12.93
N ALA A 272 -23.37 7.32 -12.58
CA ALA A 272 -24.67 6.86 -12.08
C ALA A 272 -25.02 7.54 -10.73
N SER A 273 -24.01 7.80 -9.87
CA SER A 273 -24.22 8.42 -8.56
C SER A 273 -24.36 9.94 -8.62
N LEU A 274 -23.52 10.62 -9.42
CA LEU A 274 -23.36 12.08 -9.42
C LEU A 274 -23.72 12.73 -10.77
N GLY A 275 -24.25 11.97 -11.74
CA GLY A 275 -24.49 12.44 -13.10
C GLY A 275 -23.20 12.79 -13.85
N GLU A 276 -23.27 13.63 -14.88
CA GLU A 276 -22.09 14.07 -15.66
C GLU A 276 -21.00 14.72 -14.82
N PHE A 277 -21.35 15.35 -13.70
CA PHE A 277 -20.40 15.93 -12.75
C PHE A 277 -19.52 14.85 -12.07
N GLY A 278 -20.01 13.61 -11.99
CA GLY A 278 -19.30 12.49 -11.37
C GLY A 278 -17.95 12.19 -12.01
N ASN A 279 -17.85 12.32 -13.34
CA ASN A 279 -16.58 12.13 -14.05
C ASN A 279 -15.53 13.17 -13.65
N THR A 280 -15.93 14.43 -13.49
CA THR A 280 -15.03 15.51 -13.03
C THR A 280 -14.59 15.28 -11.58
N VAL A 281 -15.51 14.90 -10.70
CA VAL A 281 -15.23 14.56 -9.30
C VAL A 281 -14.23 13.42 -9.23
N LEU A 282 -14.46 12.36 -9.98
CA LEU A 282 -13.57 11.19 -10.04
C LEU A 282 -12.17 11.56 -10.53
N SER A 283 -12.08 12.34 -11.62
CA SER A 283 -10.80 12.77 -12.19
C SER A 283 -9.95 13.57 -11.18
N ILE A 284 -10.57 14.50 -10.46
CA ILE A 284 -9.91 15.28 -9.41
C ILE A 284 -9.47 14.37 -8.25
N LEU A 285 -10.34 13.47 -7.81
CA LEU A 285 -10.10 12.56 -6.70
C LEU A 285 -8.91 11.64 -7.00
N ILE A 286 -8.90 11.00 -8.17
CA ILE A 286 -7.81 10.13 -8.60
C ILE A 286 -6.50 10.91 -8.67
N SER A 287 -6.50 12.06 -9.35
CA SER A 287 -5.31 12.89 -9.50
C SER A 287 -4.70 13.26 -8.14
N LEU A 288 -5.52 13.70 -7.19
CA LEU A 288 -5.06 14.09 -5.85
C LEU A 288 -4.58 12.89 -5.02
N ALA A 289 -5.31 11.78 -5.03
CA ALA A 289 -4.95 10.57 -4.30
C ALA A 289 -3.61 9.99 -4.81
N CYS A 290 -3.48 9.89 -6.14
CA CYS A 290 -2.24 9.45 -6.78
C CYS A 290 -1.07 10.38 -6.46
N PHE A 291 -1.29 11.69 -6.55
CA PHE A 291 -0.27 12.70 -6.33
C PHE A 291 0.31 12.66 -4.91
N THR A 292 -0.55 12.54 -3.89
CA THR A 292 -0.09 12.46 -2.50
C THR A 292 0.73 11.21 -2.22
N THR A 293 0.36 10.09 -2.83
CA THR A 293 1.11 8.82 -2.72
C THR A 293 2.48 8.92 -3.39
N ALA A 294 2.56 9.47 -4.60
CA ALA A 294 3.83 9.67 -5.29
C ALA A 294 4.80 10.56 -4.50
N ILE A 295 4.30 11.67 -3.92
CA ILE A 295 5.11 12.53 -3.04
C ILE A 295 5.66 11.73 -1.85
N GLY A 296 4.83 10.90 -1.21
CA GLY A 296 5.24 10.08 -0.07
C GLY A 296 6.35 9.10 -0.42
N ILE A 297 6.20 8.39 -1.54
CA ILE A 297 7.18 7.41 -2.02
C ILE A 297 8.51 8.08 -2.38
N VAL A 298 8.48 9.14 -3.19
CA VAL A 298 9.69 9.84 -3.63
C VAL A 298 10.40 10.48 -2.45
N ALA A 299 9.67 11.14 -1.54
CA ALA A 299 10.25 11.75 -0.35
C ALA A 299 10.86 10.69 0.59
N GLY A 300 10.15 9.57 0.82
CA GLY A 300 10.64 8.48 1.66
C GLY A 300 11.92 7.84 1.13
N THR A 301 11.97 7.63 -0.18
CA THR A 301 13.15 7.10 -0.85
C THR A 301 14.35 8.07 -0.73
N ALA A 302 14.12 9.36 -1.01
CA ALA A 302 15.15 10.38 -0.89
C ALA A 302 15.67 10.51 0.55
N ASP A 303 14.80 10.38 1.55
CA ASP A 303 15.16 10.38 2.96
C ASP A 303 16.02 9.19 3.37
N TYR A 304 15.67 8.02 2.90
CA TYR A 304 16.44 6.81 3.18
C TYR A 304 17.87 6.93 2.67
N PHE A 305 18.05 7.28 1.39
CA PHE A 305 19.39 7.41 0.81
C PHE A 305 20.18 8.58 1.40
N LYS A 306 19.51 9.68 1.74
CA LYS A 306 20.12 10.76 2.50
C LYS A 306 20.67 10.25 3.83
N GLY A 307 19.88 9.53 4.62
CA GLY A 307 20.31 8.95 5.90
C GLY A 307 21.43 7.92 5.76
N LEU A 308 21.42 7.14 4.69
CA LEU A 308 22.47 6.15 4.39
C LEU A 308 23.82 6.82 4.05
N LEU A 309 23.80 8.00 3.41
CA LEU A 309 24.97 8.74 2.93
C LEU A 309 25.21 10.03 3.73
N LYS A 310 25.45 9.85 5.04
CA LYS A 310 25.89 10.91 5.97
C LYS A 310 24.96 12.15 6.05
N ASP A 311 23.66 11.95 5.95
CA ASP A 311 22.64 13.02 5.98
C ASP A 311 22.84 14.13 4.92
N SER A 312 23.43 13.80 3.77
CA SER A 312 23.72 14.74 2.70
C SER A 312 22.45 15.25 2.02
N GLN A 313 22.24 16.57 2.05
CA GLN A 313 21.11 17.20 1.35
C GLN A 313 21.23 17.04 -0.19
N THR A 314 22.43 17.00 -0.72
CA THR A 314 22.70 16.74 -2.14
C THR A 314 22.19 15.36 -2.52
N VAL A 315 22.44 14.35 -1.70
CA VAL A 315 21.92 12.98 -1.93
C VAL A 315 20.40 12.97 -1.96
N TYR A 316 19.75 13.70 -1.04
CA TYR A 316 18.29 13.85 -1.03
C TYR A 316 17.77 14.38 -2.39
N VAL A 317 18.34 15.51 -2.84
CA VAL A 317 17.91 16.15 -4.10
C VAL A 317 18.18 15.26 -5.31
N VAL A 318 19.37 14.66 -5.40
CA VAL A 318 19.74 13.77 -6.51
C VAL A 318 18.84 12.54 -6.54
N THR A 319 18.59 11.90 -5.40
CA THR A 319 17.69 10.74 -5.29
C THR A 319 16.26 11.11 -5.70
N ALA A 320 15.76 12.27 -5.26
CA ALA A 320 14.43 12.74 -5.65
C ALA A 320 14.32 12.99 -7.17
N ILE A 321 15.35 13.57 -7.79
CA ILE A 321 15.41 13.77 -9.25
C ILE A 321 15.43 12.42 -9.96
N ILE A 322 16.29 11.48 -9.56
CA ILE A 322 16.38 10.15 -10.18
C ILE A 322 15.03 9.42 -10.06
N ALA A 323 14.40 9.46 -8.89
CA ALA A 323 13.10 8.84 -8.66
C ALA A 323 12.00 9.45 -9.55
N CYS A 324 11.98 10.77 -9.72
CA CYS A 324 11.04 11.44 -10.62
C CYS A 324 11.33 11.14 -12.09
N VAL A 325 12.59 11.09 -12.51
CA VAL A 325 12.95 10.71 -13.89
C VAL A 325 12.52 9.28 -14.20
N LEU A 326 12.79 8.34 -13.30
CA LEU A 326 12.29 6.95 -13.41
C LEU A 326 10.75 6.93 -13.46
N GLY A 327 10.09 7.75 -12.64
CA GLY A 327 8.66 7.92 -12.65
C GLY A 327 8.13 8.37 -14.01
N VAL A 328 8.79 9.33 -14.68
CA VAL A 328 8.44 9.78 -16.03
C VAL A 328 8.63 8.65 -17.05
N VAL A 329 9.78 7.97 -17.02
CA VAL A 329 10.10 6.91 -18.00
C VAL A 329 9.17 5.71 -17.88
N VAL A 330 8.90 5.24 -16.67
CA VAL A 330 8.02 4.08 -16.43
C VAL A 330 6.55 4.47 -16.48
N GLY A 331 6.20 5.68 -16.02
CA GLY A 331 4.81 6.16 -15.96
C GLY A 331 4.17 6.48 -17.31
N GLN A 332 4.93 6.43 -18.41
CA GLN A 332 4.40 6.50 -19.77
C GLN A 332 4.00 5.11 -20.31
N LEU A 333 4.37 4.03 -19.61
CA LEU A 333 3.87 2.69 -19.93
C LEU A 333 2.40 2.60 -19.51
N ASP A 334 1.66 1.72 -20.17
CA ASP A 334 0.30 1.42 -19.77
C ASP A 334 0.28 0.76 -18.37
N PHE A 335 -0.79 1.02 -17.65
CA PHE A 335 -0.97 0.56 -16.28
C PHE A 335 -0.85 -0.99 -16.15
N LYS A 336 -1.37 -1.73 -17.15
CA LYS A 336 -1.28 -3.19 -17.20
C LYS A 336 0.17 -3.70 -17.24
N SER A 337 1.01 -3.11 -18.08
CA SER A 337 2.43 -3.49 -18.21
C SER A 337 3.17 -3.31 -16.88
N ILE A 338 2.88 -2.22 -16.15
CA ILE A 338 3.47 -1.97 -14.82
C ILE A 338 3.05 -3.08 -13.83
N ILE A 339 1.77 -3.48 -13.82
CA ILE A 339 1.27 -4.52 -12.92
C ILE A 339 1.85 -5.90 -13.28
N THR A 340 1.95 -6.24 -14.55
CA THR A 340 2.50 -7.53 -14.98
C THR A 340 3.91 -7.77 -14.42
N VAL A 341 4.75 -6.73 -14.41
CA VAL A 341 6.09 -6.80 -13.80
C VAL A 341 6.01 -6.80 -12.26
N ALA A 342 4.97 -6.16 -11.70
CA ALA A 342 4.82 -6.04 -10.26
C ALA A 342 4.46 -7.36 -9.56
N ILE A 343 3.59 -8.18 -10.16
CA ILE A 343 3.05 -9.38 -9.53
C ILE A 343 4.13 -10.35 -9.05
N PRO A 344 5.10 -10.79 -9.88
CA PRO A 344 6.16 -11.68 -9.40
C PRO A 344 6.93 -11.10 -8.22
N VAL A 345 7.31 -9.83 -8.32
CA VAL A 345 8.05 -9.13 -7.27
C VAL A 345 7.26 -9.06 -5.97
N LEU A 346 5.95 -8.80 -6.06
CA LEU A 346 5.06 -8.78 -4.88
C LEU A 346 4.98 -10.14 -4.21
N LEU A 347 4.83 -11.22 -4.97
CA LEU A 347 4.74 -12.58 -4.42
C LEU A 347 5.98 -13.01 -3.62
N LEU A 348 7.14 -12.41 -3.91
CA LEU A 348 8.37 -12.65 -3.13
C LEU A 348 8.53 -11.68 -1.95
N ILE A 349 8.36 -10.38 -2.20
CA ILE A 349 8.71 -9.33 -1.23
C ILE A 349 7.60 -9.06 -0.21
N TYR A 350 6.35 -9.23 -0.59
CA TYR A 350 5.22 -8.95 0.28
C TYR A 350 5.16 -9.90 1.50
N PRO A 351 5.35 -11.23 1.35
CA PRO A 351 5.49 -12.15 2.47
C PRO A 351 6.57 -11.74 3.48
N ILE A 352 7.76 -11.39 2.98
CA ILE A 352 8.89 -10.94 3.81
C ILE A 352 8.51 -9.68 4.58
N THR A 353 7.88 -8.73 3.91
CA THR A 353 7.44 -7.46 4.50
C THR A 353 6.38 -7.69 5.59
N ILE A 354 5.38 -8.52 5.33
CA ILE A 354 4.35 -8.89 6.32
C ILE A 354 4.99 -9.52 7.55
N VAL A 355 5.87 -10.50 7.35
CA VAL A 355 6.52 -11.20 8.46
C VAL A 355 7.40 -10.24 9.27
N LEU A 356 8.18 -9.36 8.63
CA LEU A 356 8.95 -8.35 9.34
C LEU A 356 8.06 -7.40 10.14
N ILE A 357 6.95 -6.95 9.58
CA ILE A 357 5.96 -6.11 10.28
C ILE A 357 5.46 -6.84 11.54
N LEU A 358 5.00 -8.09 11.40
CA LEU A 358 4.46 -8.88 12.51
C LEU A 358 5.49 -9.14 13.59
N LEU A 359 6.72 -9.54 13.23
CA LEU A 359 7.77 -9.82 14.20
C LEU A 359 8.20 -8.58 14.99
N ASN A 360 8.16 -7.37 14.38
CA ASN A 360 8.56 -6.14 15.06
C ASN A 360 7.53 -5.62 16.08
N VAL A 361 6.29 -6.07 16.04
CA VAL A 361 5.28 -5.76 17.08
C VAL A 361 5.22 -6.81 18.19
N MET A 362 5.87 -7.96 18.02
CA MET A 362 5.90 -9.02 19.04
C MET A 362 6.59 -8.56 20.32
N PRO A 363 6.20 -9.09 21.50
CA PRO A 363 6.93 -8.87 22.76
C PRO A 363 8.42 -9.20 22.62
N GLU A 364 9.29 -8.52 23.37
CA GLU A 364 10.76 -8.67 23.25
C GLU A 364 11.23 -10.12 23.41
N LYS A 365 10.57 -10.91 24.27
CA LYS A 365 10.85 -12.34 24.48
C LYS A 365 10.68 -13.16 23.20
N LEU A 366 9.78 -12.75 22.29
CA LEU A 366 9.47 -13.39 21.01
C LEU A 366 10.06 -12.64 19.80
N ALA A 367 10.76 -11.54 20.03
CA ALA A 367 11.36 -10.70 19.00
C ALA A 367 12.90 -10.81 19.00
N THR A 368 13.43 -12.03 19.16
CA THR A 368 14.88 -12.30 19.24
C THR A 368 15.49 -12.51 17.84
N PRO A 369 16.81 -12.31 17.66
CA PRO A 369 17.48 -12.56 16.38
C PRO A 369 17.32 -14.00 15.88
N LEU A 370 17.25 -15.00 16.77
CA LEU A 370 17.01 -16.40 16.41
C LEU A 370 15.68 -16.55 15.68
N ILE A 371 14.59 -16.03 16.29
CA ILE A 371 13.23 -16.12 15.73
C ILE A 371 13.17 -15.36 14.41
N PHE A 372 13.72 -14.13 14.35
CA PHE A 372 13.74 -13.34 13.11
C PHE A 372 14.43 -14.08 11.97
N ARG A 373 15.62 -14.63 12.20
CA ARG A 373 16.37 -15.38 11.17
C ARG A 373 15.61 -16.62 10.69
N ALA A 374 15.15 -17.45 11.63
CA ALA A 374 14.46 -18.68 11.30
C ALA A 374 13.19 -18.41 10.47
N VAL A 375 12.33 -17.49 10.93
CA VAL A 375 11.06 -17.21 10.27
C VAL A 375 11.26 -16.53 8.90
N ILE A 376 12.20 -15.59 8.80
CA ILE A 376 12.47 -14.90 7.51
C ILE A 376 13.06 -15.88 6.49
N ILE A 377 14.00 -16.75 6.88
CA ILE A 377 14.55 -17.78 5.97
C ILE A 377 13.42 -18.70 5.48
N SER A 378 12.59 -19.20 6.39
CA SER A 378 11.43 -20.02 6.02
C SER A 378 10.51 -19.27 5.07
N THR A 379 10.18 -18.01 5.36
CA THR A 379 9.32 -17.19 4.48
C THR A 379 9.91 -17.05 3.08
N ILE A 380 11.20 -16.75 2.96
CA ILE A 380 11.87 -16.62 1.66
C ILE A 380 11.78 -17.94 0.89
N LEU A 381 12.16 -19.06 1.52
CA LEU A 381 12.19 -20.36 0.86
C LEU A 381 10.81 -20.77 0.32
N PHE A 382 9.76 -20.56 1.10
CA PHE A 382 8.39 -20.93 0.72
C PHE A 382 7.65 -19.87 -0.10
N SER A 383 8.24 -18.70 -0.36
CA SER A 383 7.76 -17.71 -1.33
C SER A 383 8.40 -17.87 -2.72
N ILE A 384 9.52 -18.58 -2.83
CA ILE A 384 10.19 -18.81 -4.12
C ILE A 384 9.29 -19.53 -5.13
N PRO A 385 8.52 -20.59 -4.78
CA PRO A 385 7.62 -21.25 -5.73
C PRO A 385 6.60 -20.30 -6.33
N ASP A 386 5.99 -19.43 -5.53
CA ASP A 386 5.00 -18.45 -6.00
C ASP A 386 5.63 -17.43 -6.96
N PHE A 387 6.84 -16.96 -6.66
CA PHE A 387 7.62 -16.08 -7.53
C PHE A 387 7.96 -16.74 -8.87
N LEU A 388 8.49 -17.97 -8.84
CA LEU A 388 8.88 -18.71 -10.04
C LEU A 388 7.67 -19.05 -10.91
N GLY A 389 6.55 -19.42 -10.30
CA GLY A 389 5.29 -19.64 -11.00
C GLY A 389 4.77 -18.41 -11.74
N ALA A 390 5.02 -17.22 -11.18
CA ALA A 390 4.59 -15.95 -11.77
C ALA A 390 5.48 -15.46 -12.93
N ILE A 391 6.70 -15.99 -13.08
CA ILE A 391 7.62 -15.70 -14.21
C ILE A 391 7.67 -16.85 -15.22
N GLU A 392 6.56 -17.60 -15.38
CA GLU A 392 6.37 -18.69 -16.35
C GLU A 392 7.28 -19.92 -16.14
N LEU A 393 7.95 -20.03 -14.99
CA LEU A 393 8.72 -21.21 -14.60
C LEU A 393 7.87 -22.21 -13.77
N ARG A 394 6.61 -22.35 -14.12
CA ARG A 394 5.63 -23.12 -13.36
C ARG A 394 5.95 -24.62 -13.33
N GLU A 395 6.46 -25.17 -14.42
CA GLU A 395 6.82 -26.60 -14.52
C GLU A 395 7.83 -27.04 -13.43
N PHE A 396 8.76 -26.16 -13.04
CA PHE A 396 9.74 -26.47 -12.00
C PHE A 396 9.18 -26.47 -10.58
N VAL A 397 8.05 -25.78 -10.36
CA VAL A 397 7.49 -25.59 -9.02
C VAL A 397 6.21 -26.37 -8.78
N GLU A 398 5.59 -26.92 -9.82
CA GLU A 398 4.34 -27.66 -9.73
C GLU A 398 4.37 -28.80 -8.69
N PRO A 399 5.42 -29.63 -8.60
CA PRO A 399 5.51 -30.67 -7.55
C PRO A 399 5.52 -30.10 -6.12
N PHE A 400 6.06 -28.88 -5.95
CA PHE A 400 6.08 -28.20 -4.64
C PHE A 400 4.72 -27.57 -4.29
N VAL A 401 4.03 -27.02 -5.29
CA VAL A 401 2.71 -26.40 -5.13
C VAL A 401 1.67 -27.45 -4.69
N GLU A 402 1.77 -28.69 -5.14
CA GLU A 402 0.85 -29.78 -4.74
C GLU A 402 1.05 -30.19 -3.27
N VAL A 403 2.28 -30.14 -2.76
CA VAL A 403 2.63 -30.62 -1.41
C VAL A 403 2.49 -29.52 -0.36
N ILE A 404 2.79 -28.26 -0.71
CA ILE A 404 2.78 -27.15 0.25
C ILE A 404 1.36 -26.65 0.45
N PRO A 405 0.81 -26.69 1.70
CA PRO A 405 -0.51 -26.15 1.99
C PRO A 405 -0.65 -24.68 1.58
N PHE A 406 -1.75 -24.34 0.95
CA PHE A 406 -2.09 -23.00 0.43
C PHE A 406 -1.21 -22.51 -0.74
N ALA A 407 -0.23 -23.26 -1.23
CA ALA A 407 0.61 -22.82 -2.35
C ALA A 407 -0.19 -22.61 -3.65
N LYS A 408 -1.25 -23.42 -3.90
CA LYS A 408 -2.17 -23.19 -5.02
C LYS A 408 -2.84 -21.82 -5.03
N TYR A 409 -2.81 -21.12 -3.88
CA TYR A 409 -3.36 -19.78 -3.68
C TYR A 409 -2.27 -18.70 -3.54
N SER A 410 -1.02 -19.00 -3.88
CA SER A 410 0.15 -18.12 -3.66
C SER A 410 0.30 -17.68 -2.18
N LEU A 411 -0.11 -18.51 -1.26
CA LEU A 411 0.01 -18.35 0.20
C LEU A 411 0.81 -19.49 0.84
N GLY A 412 1.64 -20.19 0.06
CA GLY A 412 2.44 -21.34 0.52
C GLY A 412 3.42 -21.02 1.65
N TRP A 413 3.80 -19.76 1.79
CA TRP A 413 4.69 -19.28 2.84
C TRP A 413 4.04 -19.17 4.22
N VAL A 414 2.71 -19.06 4.32
CA VAL A 414 1.99 -18.71 5.56
C VAL A 414 2.16 -19.78 6.63
N LEU A 415 1.83 -21.04 6.30
CA LEU A 415 1.91 -22.14 7.27
C LEU A 415 3.34 -22.44 7.69
N PRO A 416 4.34 -22.57 6.78
CA PRO A 416 5.73 -22.76 7.16
C PRO A 416 6.30 -21.63 8.02
N ALA A 417 6.00 -20.36 7.72
CA ALA A 417 6.43 -19.22 8.52
C ALA A 417 5.82 -19.28 9.93
N PHE A 418 4.54 -19.60 10.06
CA PHE A 418 3.86 -19.75 11.34
C PHE A 418 4.44 -20.91 12.16
N LEU A 419 4.61 -22.10 11.58
CA LEU A 419 5.20 -23.24 12.27
C LEU A 419 6.62 -22.95 12.72
N THR A 420 7.44 -22.33 11.87
CA THR A 420 8.81 -21.92 12.22
C THR A 420 8.82 -20.91 13.35
N PHE A 421 7.87 -19.97 13.36
CA PHE A 421 7.71 -19.04 14.49
C PHE A 421 7.39 -19.76 15.79
N VAL A 422 6.47 -20.70 15.80
CA VAL A 422 6.09 -21.46 16.99
C VAL A 422 7.28 -22.29 17.50
N VAL A 423 7.92 -23.05 16.62
CA VAL A 423 9.06 -23.92 16.98
C VAL A 423 10.24 -23.08 17.51
N SER A 424 10.62 -22.02 16.79
CA SER A 424 11.73 -21.14 17.22
C SER A 424 11.42 -20.41 18.52
N SER A 425 10.16 -20.08 18.78
CA SER A 425 9.71 -19.47 20.04
C SER A 425 9.84 -20.45 21.21
N ILE A 426 9.44 -21.73 21.03
CA ILE A 426 9.59 -22.78 22.05
C ILE A 426 11.07 -22.99 22.36
N VAL A 427 11.92 -23.10 21.34
CA VAL A 427 13.37 -23.24 21.50
C VAL A 427 13.96 -22.06 22.27
N GLN A 428 13.57 -20.83 21.90
CA GLN A 428 14.04 -19.62 22.58
C GLN A 428 13.64 -19.59 24.07
N LEU A 429 12.41 -19.98 24.39
CA LEU A 429 11.92 -20.01 25.77
C LEU A 429 12.67 -21.04 26.61
N LYS A 430 13.03 -22.22 26.04
CA LYS A 430 13.88 -23.20 26.72
C LYS A 430 15.28 -22.65 26.99
N ILE A 431 15.95 -22.08 25.99
CA ILE A 431 17.28 -21.48 26.14
C ILE A 431 17.29 -20.39 27.23
N THR A 432 16.20 -19.61 27.33
CA THR A 432 16.11 -18.54 28.34
C THR A 432 15.81 -19.09 29.73
N ARG A 433 15.19 -20.24 29.83
CA ARG A 433 14.91 -20.92 31.16
C ARG A 433 16.13 -21.59 31.72
N ASP A 434 17.00 -22.10 30.85
CA ASP A 434 18.22 -22.85 31.25
C ASP A 434 19.43 -21.91 31.53
N ARG A 435 19.27 -20.61 31.35
CA ARG A 435 20.21 -19.53 31.74
C ARG A 435 19.75 -18.82 32.99
#